data_d2f2f40b289a6277f7de02702b29071f
#
_entry.id   d2f2f40b289a6277f7de02702b29071f
#
_cell.length_a   1.000
_cell.length_b   1.000
_cell.length_c   1.000
_cell.angle_alpha   90.00
_cell.angle_beta   90.00
_cell.angle_gamma   90.00
#
_symmetry.space_group_name_H-M   'P 1'
#
loop_
_entity.id
_entity.type
_entity.pdbx_description
1 polymer ?
#
loop_
_entity_poly.entity_id
_entity_poly.type
_entity_poly.pdbx_seq_one_letter_code
_entity_poly.pdbx_strand_id
1 'polypeptide(L)'
;RIKIHNDANGYGTDPKKDIDGNYLFQTVGSAVQILSQPLSTAACEGATVDFNITASSGSGEIKYQWQFYDSDSGVWNDLNDSASYSGTETEKLTISSITSSMNGQYRVVLNSEFYLCDTESQDNVTLSVNLSPANPVVSQIQTFCQTDNPKISDLTTSNMGSNTLLWYSSVDSADPLDPNTELQHNTFYYAEYIDTEGCVSASRTESKAFLSNPILTSTDQAVCLGDSTTLTIENI
;
A
#
# COMPACT_ATOMS: atom_id res chain seq x y z
N ARG A 1 -6.41 17.14 -42.67
CA ARG A 1 -7.46 16.76 -43.64
C ARG A 1 -8.63 17.71 -43.42
N ILE A 2 -8.96 18.53 -44.41
CA ILE A 2 -10.10 19.47 -44.33
C ILE A 2 -11.36 18.64 -44.60
N LYS A 3 -12.29 18.59 -43.64
CA LYS A 3 -13.63 18.08 -43.85
C LYS A 3 -14.58 19.26 -44.01
N ILE A 4 -15.30 19.27 -45.12
CA ILE A 4 -16.36 20.24 -45.38
C ILE A 4 -17.64 19.67 -44.80
N HIS A 5 -18.22 20.30 -43.77
CA HIS A 5 -19.50 19.92 -43.17
C HIS A 5 -20.64 20.55 -43.96
N ASN A 6 -21.55 19.72 -44.35
CA ASN A 6 -22.83 20.13 -44.94
C ASN A 6 -23.98 19.97 -43.97
N ASP A 7 -25.05 20.63 -44.29
CA ASP A 7 -26.30 20.72 -43.52
C ASP A 7 -26.87 19.41 -42.98
N ALA A 8 -27.97 19.48 -42.25
CA ALA A 8 -28.57 18.42 -41.44
C ALA A 8 -28.82 17.04 -42.14
N ASN A 9 -28.61 16.96 -43.46
CA ASN A 9 -28.82 15.72 -44.22
C ASN A 9 -27.52 14.99 -44.65
N GLY A 10 -26.35 15.51 -44.32
CA GLY A 10 -25.07 14.79 -44.44
C GLY A 10 -24.53 14.52 -45.84
N TYR A 11 -25.21 14.95 -46.90
CA TYR A 11 -24.88 14.65 -48.31
C TYR A 11 -25.04 15.83 -49.24
N GLY A 12 -24.58 17.02 -48.85
CA GLY A 12 -24.54 18.16 -49.75
C GLY A 12 -23.22 18.20 -50.54
N THR A 13 -23.29 18.60 -51.77
CA THR A 13 -22.13 18.77 -52.65
C THR A 13 -21.45 20.14 -52.51
N ASP A 14 -22.11 21.10 -51.83
CA ASP A 14 -21.60 22.46 -51.69
C ASP A 14 -21.10 22.74 -50.26
N PRO A 15 -19.88 23.25 -50.10
CA PRO A 15 -19.36 23.65 -48.80
C PRO A 15 -20.16 24.85 -48.28
N LYS A 16 -20.48 24.86 -46.96
CA LYS A 16 -21.12 26.00 -46.31
C LYS A 16 -20.24 27.24 -46.42
N LYS A 17 -20.90 28.34 -46.72
CA LYS A 17 -20.30 29.67 -46.75
C LYS A 17 -20.89 30.52 -45.63
N ASP A 18 -20.12 31.48 -45.12
CA ASP A 18 -20.60 32.53 -44.24
C ASP A 18 -21.48 33.52 -44.99
N ILE A 19 -21.99 34.52 -44.27
CA ILE A 19 -22.83 35.57 -44.86
C ILE A 19 -22.11 36.40 -45.92
N ASP A 20 -20.76 36.44 -45.87
CA ASP A 20 -19.89 37.16 -46.78
C ASP A 20 -19.46 36.28 -47.98
N GLY A 21 -19.94 35.04 -48.04
CA GLY A 21 -19.64 34.09 -49.11
C GLY A 21 -18.32 33.34 -48.99
N ASN A 22 -17.62 33.45 -47.86
CA ASN A 22 -16.38 32.70 -47.61
C ASN A 22 -16.71 31.27 -47.20
N TYR A 23 -15.88 30.32 -47.60
CA TYR A 23 -16.03 28.95 -47.21
C TYR A 23 -15.73 28.75 -45.72
N LEU A 24 -16.66 28.15 -45.01
CA LEU A 24 -16.46 27.75 -43.61
C LEU A 24 -15.67 26.44 -43.56
N PHE A 25 -14.43 26.53 -43.15
CA PHE A 25 -13.57 25.38 -42.93
C PHE A 25 -13.50 25.11 -41.44
N GLN A 26 -13.86 23.89 -41.05
CA GLN A 26 -13.55 23.40 -39.71
C GLN A 26 -12.27 22.60 -39.78
N THR A 27 -11.25 23.06 -39.12
CA THR A 27 -10.04 22.23 -38.88
C THR A 27 -10.40 21.12 -37.93
N VAL A 28 -10.32 19.88 -38.38
CA VAL A 28 -10.41 18.75 -37.51
C VAL A 28 -9.05 18.58 -36.87
N GLY A 29 -8.99 18.70 -35.54
CA GLY A 29 -7.77 18.46 -34.78
C GLY A 29 -7.21 17.07 -34.99
N SER A 30 -5.95 16.87 -34.68
CA SER A 30 -5.34 15.53 -34.66
C SER A 30 -5.72 14.83 -33.36
N ALA A 31 -5.93 13.51 -33.43
CA ALA A 31 -6.16 12.68 -32.26
C ALA A 31 -5.00 12.81 -31.25
N VAL A 32 -5.32 12.75 -29.97
CA VAL A 32 -4.33 12.62 -28.91
C VAL A 32 -3.61 11.27 -29.08
N GLN A 33 -2.29 11.28 -28.95
CA GLN A 33 -1.44 10.10 -29.07
C GLN A 33 -0.89 9.78 -27.67
N ILE A 34 -1.16 8.60 -27.14
CA ILE A 34 -0.54 8.13 -25.90
C ILE A 34 0.88 7.65 -26.22
N LEU A 35 1.87 8.22 -25.56
CA LEU A 35 3.28 7.88 -25.72
C LEU A 35 3.75 6.86 -24.68
N SER A 36 3.21 6.94 -23.45
CA SER A 36 3.46 5.98 -22.37
C SER A 36 2.18 5.71 -21.60
N GLN A 37 1.85 4.43 -21.42
CA GLN A 37 0.71 3.98 -20.63
C GLN A 37 1.01 4.03 -19.14
N PRO A 38 0.01 4.22 -18.28
CA PRO A 38 0.15 3.98 -16.84
C PRO A 38 0.53 2.52 -16.56
N LEU A 39 1.26 2.29 -15.50
CA LEU A 39 1.69 0.94 -15.09
C LEU A 39 0.91 0.47 -13.87
N SER A 40 0.48 -0.80 -13.90
CA SER A 40 -0.10 -1.45 -12.72
C SER A 40 0.89 -1.46 -11.57
N THR A 41 0.38 -1.28 -10.36
CA THR A 41 1.20 -1.26 -9.14
C THR A 41 0.53 -2.02 -8.01
N ALA A 42 1.36 -2.52 -7.08
CA ALA A 42 0.91 -3.08 -5.82
C ALA A 42 1.58 -2.31 -4.68
N ALA A 43 0.83 -2.04 -3.62
CA ALA A 43 1.35 -1.36 -2.45
C ALA A 43 0.57 -1.74 -1.19
N CYS A 44 1.17 -1.53 -0.02
CA CYS A 44 0.53 -1.79 1.25
C CYS A 44 -0.55 -0.75 1.57
N GLU A 45 -1.57 -1.16 2.29
CA GLU A 45 -2.60 -0.26 2.80
C GLU A 45 -1.99 0.94 3.53
N GLY A 46 -2.55 2.12 3.32
CA GLY A 46 -2.05 3.39 3.86
C GLY A 46 -0.96 4.07 3.02
N ALA A 47 -0.36 3.39 2.05
CA ALA A 47 0.65 3.98 1.17
C ALA A 47 0.07 5.05 0.23
N THR A 48 0.95 5.76 -0.46
CA THR A 48 0.60 6.65 -1.57
C THR A 48 1.15 6.07 -2.86
N VAL A 49 0.34 6.04 -3.92
CA VAL A 49 0.71 5.55 -5.24
C VAL A 49 0.41 6.58 -6.32
N ASP A 50 1.18 6.54 -7.40
CA ASP A 50 1.05 7.42 -8.54
C ASP A 50 0.83 6.62 -9.82
N PHE A 51 -0.17 7.02 -10.61
CA PHE A 51 -0.30 6.62 -12.00
C PHE A 51 0.08 7.77 -12.91
N ASN A 52 0.95 7.51 -13.86
CA ASN A 52 1.45 8.51 -14.79
C ASN A 52 1.15 8.09 -16.23
N ILE A 53 0.74 9.05 -17.07
CA ILE A 53 0.57 8.88 -18.50
C ILE A 53 1.35 9.97 -19.23
N THR A 54 1.90 9.63 -20.38
CA THR A 54 2.47 10.64 -21.28
C THR A 54 1.72 10.63 -22.60
N ALA A 55 1.30 11.78 -23.04
CA ALA A 55 0.56 11.93 -24.29
C ALA A 55 1.02 13.17 -25.05
N SER A 56 0.74 13.20 -26.36
CA SER A 56 0.94 14.36 -27.23
C SER A 56 -0.32 14.66 -28.01
N SER A 57 -0.55 15.92 -28.26
CA SER A 57 -1.63 16.39 -29.12
C SER A 57 -1.02 17.20 -30.28
N GLY A 58 -1.52 16.94 -31.48
CA GLY A 58 -1.21 17.78 -32.64
C GLY A 58 -2.07 19.05 -32.71
N SER A 59 -3.02 19.25 -31.78
CA SER A 59 -4.02 20.32 -31.85
C SER A 59 -4.59 20.66 -30.48
N GLY A 60 -4.12 21.78 -29.92
CA GLY A 60 -4.65 22.31 -28.65
C GLY A 60 -4.14 21.58 -27.40
N GLU A 61 -4.63 22.02 -26.27
CA GLU A 61 -4.30 21.47 -24.95
C GLU A 61 -4.98 20.11 -24.75
N ILE A 62 -4.27 19.18 -24.12
CA ILE A 62 -4.81 17.86 -23.73
C ILE A 62 -5.60 18.02 -22.44
N LYS A 63 -6.80 17.46 -22.42
CA LYS A 63 -7.63 17.31 -21.23
C LYS A 63 -7.57 15.86 -20.80
N TYR A 64 -7.50 15.65 -19.50
CA TYR A 64 -7.42 14.35 -18.86
C TYR A 64 -8.63 14.15 -17.97
N GLN A 65 -9.11 12.91 -17.84
CA GLN A 65 -10.07 12.49 -16.84
C GLN A 65 -9.74 11.08 -16.40
N TRP A 66 -9.25 10.92 -15.16
CA TRP A 66 -9.04 9.61 -14.55
C TRP A 66 -10.36 9.00 -14.11
N GLN A 67 -10.46 7.68 -14.28
CA GLN A 67 -11.66 6.90 -13.97
C GLN A 67 -11.28 5.65 -13.19
N PHE A 68 -12.19 5.23 -12.33
CA PHE A 68 -12.15 3.96 -11.60
C PHE A 68 -13.26 3.05 -12.08
N TYR A 69 -12.94 1.78 -12.29
CA TYR A 69 -13.92 0.78 -12.70
C TYR A 69 -14.66 0.21 -11.50
N ASP A 70 -15.96 0.40 -11.48
CA ASP A 70 -16.85 -0.26 -10.52
C ASP A 70 -17.24 -1.64 -11.06
N SER A 71 -16.70 -2.68 -10.45
CA SER A 71 -16.95 -4.07 -10.86
C SER A 71 -18.38 -4.53 -10.63
N ASP A 72 -19.09 -3.91 -9.70
CA ASP A 72 -20.47 -4.30 -9.34
C ASP A 72 -21.48 -3.80 -10.37
N SER A 73 -21.28 -2.58 -10.84
CA SER A 73 -22.13 -1.97 -11.88
C SER A 73 -21.62 -2.19 -13.30
N GLY A 74 -20.33 -2.55 -13.46
CA GLY A 74 -19.69 -2.67 -14.77
C GLY A 74 -19.41 -1.33 -15.46
N VAL A 75 -19.31 -0.24 -14.71
CA VAL A 75 -19.21 1.12 -15.22
C VAL A 75 -17.92 1.80 -14.77
N TRP A 76 -17.32 2.58 -15.67
CA TRP A 76 -16.24 3.51 -15.37
C TRP A 76 -16.79 4.80 -14.78
N ASN A 77 -16.35 5.16 -13.59
CA ASN A 77 -16.74 6.37 -12.88
C ASN A 77 -15.61 7.39 -12.88
N ASP A 78 -15.92 8.64 -13.20
CA ASP A 78 -14.97 9.74 -13.12
C ASP A 78 -14.49 9.94 -11.68
N LEU A 79 -13.18 10.07 -11.52
CA LEU A 79 -12.57 10.45 -10.26
C LEU A 79 -12.58 11.98 -10.13
N ASN A 80 -12.76 12.44 -8.90
CA ASN A 80 -12.67 13.85 -8.54
C ASN A 80 -11.63 14.04 -7.46
N ASP A 81 -10.94 15.18 -7.47
CA ASP A 81 -9.98 15.52 -6.43
C ASP A 81 -10.64 15.52 -5.04
N SER A 82 -9.97 14.92 -4.09
CA SER A 82 -10.46 14.71 -2.71
C SER A 82 -9.29 14.55 -1.74
N ALA A 83 -9.54 14.12 -0.52
CA ALA A 83 -8.47 13.77 0.42
C ALA A 83 -7.63 12.57 -0.05
N SER A 84 -8.24 11.65 -0.82
CA SER A 84 -7.58 10.43 -1.28
C SER A 84 -7.09 10.49 -2.72
N TYR A 85 -7.68 11.33 -3.56
CA TYR A 85 -7.33 11.46 -4.97
C TYR A 85 -6.90 12.89 -5.28
N SER A 86 -5.82 13.05 -6.04
CA SER A 86 -5.40 14.35 -6.56
C SER A 86 -4.81 14.22 -7.95
N GLY A 87 -4.98 15.27 -8.76
CA GLY A 87 -4.55 15.27 -10.15
C GLY A 87 -5.47 14.48 -11.07
N THR A 88 -6.75 14.34 -10.73
CA THR A 88 -7.74 13.55 -11.48
C THR A 88 -7.99 14.07 -12.90
N GLU A 89 -7.64 15.32 -13.18
CA GLU A 89 -7.72 15.94 -14.50
C GLU A 89 -6.32 16.30 -15.07
N THR A 90 -5.28 15.59 -14.64
CA THR A 90 -3.90 15.84 -15.09
C THR A 90 -3.23 14.56 -15.61
N GLU A 91 -2.01 14.69 -16.11
CA GLU A 91 -1.18 13.56 -16.56
C GLU A 91 -0.77 12.59 -15.44
N LYS A 92 -0.95 13.02 -14.18
CA LYS A 92 -0.56 12.24 -13.00
C LYS A 92 -1.71 12.16 -12.01
N LEU A 93 -2.21 10.96 -11.77
CA LEU A 93 -3.09 10.67 -10.65
C LEU A 93 -2.27 10.23 -9.44
N THR A 94 -2.46 10.90 -8.31
CA THR A 94 -1.93 10.48 -7.01
C THR A 94 -3.06 9.97 -6.14
N ILE A 95 -2.90 8.75 -5.58
CA ILE A 95 -3.85 8.13 -4.65
C ILE A 95 -3.16 8.02 -3.30
N SER A 96 -3.64 8.74 -2.30
CA SER A 96 -3.07 8.82 -0.95
C SER A 96 -3.82 7.95 0.04
N SER A 97 -3.10 7.38 1.01
CA SER A 97 -3.68 6.53 2.06
C SER A 97 -4.58 5.45 1.48
N ILE A 98 -4.03 4.66 0.54
CA ILE A 98 -4.78 3.63 -0.17
C ILE A 98 -5.42 2.63 0.79
N THR A 99 -6.64 2.21 0.46
CA THR A 99 -7.41 1.21 1.22
C THR A 99 -7.85 0.07 0.31
N SER A 100 -8.27 -1.04 0.90
CA SER A 100 -8.78 -2.20 0.15
C SER A 100 -9.93 -1.87 -0.81
N SER A 101 -10.73 -0.83 -0.53
CA SER A 101 -11.81 -0.38 -1.41
C SER A 101 -11.33 0.30 -2.69
N MET A 102 -10.06 0.70 -2.75
CA MET A 102 -9.43 1.31 -3.93
C MET A 102 -8.74 0.26 -4.81
N ASN A 103 -8.75 -1.01 -4.39
CA ASN A 103 -8.24 -2.12 -5.18
C ASN A 103 -9.08 -2.31 -6.44
N GLY A 104 -8.47 -2.25 -7.62
CA GLY A 104 -9.23 -2.36 -8.86
C GLY A 104 -8.53 -1.76 -10.07
N GLN A 105 -9.34 -1.51 -11.10
CA GLN A 105 -8.87 -1.02 -12.38
C GLN A 105 -9.05 0.50 -12.50
N TYR A 106 -8.05 1.12 -13.10
CA TYR A 106 -7.99 2.54 -13.38
C TYR A 106 -7.70 2.76 -14.86
N ARG A 107 -8.22 3.85 -15.40
CA ARG A 107 -7.87 4.35 -16.72
C ARG A 107 -7.91 5.86 -16.75
N VAL A 108 -7.37 6.45 -17.79
CA VAL A 108 -7.52 7.87 -18.09
C VAL A 108 -8.09 8.05 -19.49
N VAL A 109 -9.06 8.92 -19.60
CA VAL A 109 -9.66 9.39 -20.86
C VAL A 109 -9.02 10.71 -21.22
N LEU A 110 -8.57 10.83 -22.47
CA LEU A 110 -7.91 12.01 -22.98
C LEU A 110 -8.67 12.55 -24.21
N ASN A 111 -8.80 13.86 -24.28
CA ASN A 111 -9.21 14.54 -25.48
C ASN A 111 -8.42 15.84 -25.65
N SER A 112 -8.64 16.58 -26.70
CA SER A 112 -8.03 17.90 -26.90
C SER A 112 -9.05 18.91 -27.35
N GLU A 113 -8.72 20.18 -27.17
CA GLU A 113 -9.62 21.30 -27.46
C GLU A 113 -10.24 21.25 -28.88
N PHE A 114 -9.47 20.78 -29.86
CA PHE A 114 -9.92 20.73 -31.26
C PHE A 114 -10.20 19.29 -31.76
N TYR A 115 -10.06 18.29 -30.91
CA TYR A 115 -10.38 16.89 -31.21
C TYR A 115 -11.17 16.29 -30.05
N LEU A 116 -12.49 16.29 -30.20
CA LEU A 116 -13.43 15.92 -29.16
C LEU A 116 -13.70 14.39 -29.05
N CYS A 117 -13.03 13.58 -29.86
CA CYS A 117 -13.12 12.13 -29.68
C CYS A 117 -12.17 11.68 -28.59
N ASP A 118 -12.68 10.90 -27.67
CA ASP A 118 -11.89 10.37 -26.56
C ASP A 118 -10.83 9.40 -27.02
N THR A 119 -9.69 9.45 -26.37
CA THR A 119 -8.61 8.46 -26.46
C THR A 119 -8.42 7.89 -25.07
N GLU A 120 -8.60 6.60 -24.91
CA GLU A 120 -8.53 5.93 -23.61
C GLU A 120 -7.17 5.27 -23.43
N SER A 121 -6.66 5.26 -22.20
CA SER A 121 -5.54 4.39 -21.83
C SER A 121 -5.98 2.92 -21.83
N GLN A 122 -5.04 2.01 -21.59
CA GLN A 122 -5.37 0.60 -21.43
C GLN A 122 -6.28 0.37 -20.22
N ASP A 123 -7.28 -0.50 -20.37
CA ASP A 123 -8.27 -0.81 -19.32
C ASP A 123 -7.75 -1.76 -18.23
N ASN A 124 -6.53 -2.28 -18.37
CA ASN A 124 -5.96 -3.25 -17.45
C ASN A 124 -4.93 -2.67 -16.48
N VAL A 125 -4.93 -1.38 -16.28
CA VAL A 125 -4.07 -0.73 -15.27
C VAL A 125 -4.70 -0.96 -13.91
N THR A 126 -4.02 -1.69 -13.04
CA THR A 126 -4.55 -2.10 -11.73
C THR A 126 -3.75 -1.52 -10.58
N LEU A 127 -4.47 -1.15 -9.52
CA LEU A 127 -3.93 -1.02 -8.19
C LEU A 127 -4.27 -2.28 -7.40
N SER A 128 -3.24 -2.96 -6.86
CA SER A 128 -3.39 -4.07 -5.91
C SER A 128 -3.01 -3.57 -4.52
N VAL A 129 -3.99 -3.52 -3.62
CA VAL A 129 -3.77 -3.11 -2.23
C VAL A 129 -3.54 -4.34 -1.37
N ASN A 130 -2.33 -4.45 -0.81
CA ASN A 130 -1.96 -5.51 0.10
C ASN A 130 -2.32 -5.09 1.53
N LEU A 131 -3.04 -5.94 2.25
CA LEU A 131 -3.43 -5.67 3.62
C LEU A 131 -2.24 -5.85 4.55
N SER A 132 -2.08 -4.96 5.51
CA SER A 132 -1.08 -5.12 6.57
C SER A 132 -1.40 -6.35 7.45
N PRO A 133 -0.39 -7.12 7.89
CA PRO A 133 -0.61 -8.19 8.83
C PRO A 133 -1.15 -7.68 10.17
N ALA A 134 -1.88 -8.53 10.88
CA ALA A 134 -2.36 -8.19 12.21
C ALA A 134 -1.18 -7.92 13.16
N ASN A 135 -1.36 -7.03 14.14
CA ASN A 135 -0.33 -6.72 15.11
C ASN A 135 0.10 -8.00 15.88
N PRO A 136 1.39 -8.10 16.26
CA PRO A 136 1.87 -9.21 17.07
C PRO A 136 1.13 -9.31 18.41
N VAL A 137 0.75 -10.52 18.80
CA VAL A 137 0.22 -10.80 20.13
C VAL A 137 1.33 -11.41 20.98
N VAL A 138 1.77 -10.68 21.99
CA VAL A 138 2.88 -11.02 22.87
C VAL A 138 2.44 -11.07 24.33
N SER A 139 3.12 -11.87 25.15
CA SER A 139 3.02 -11.76 26.60
C SER A 139 3.65 -10.45 27.07
N GLN A 140 2.99 -9.71 27.98
CA GLN A 140 3.52 -8.46 28.53
C GLN A 140 4.91 -8.64 29.15
N ILE A 141 5.15 -9.83 29.75
CA ILE A 141 6.44 -10.22 30.32
C ILE A 141 6.77 -11.61 29.79
N GLN A 142 7.98 -11.77 29.28
CA GLN A 142 8.57 -13.06 28.92
C GLN A 142 9.75 -13.32 29.86
N THR A 143 9.71 -14.45 30.58
CA THR A 143 10.69 -14.79 31.61
C THR A 143 11.67 -15.80 31.05
N PHE A 144 12.96 -15.58 31.30
CA PHE A 144 14.05 -16.43 30.84
C PHE A 144 15.02 -16.70 32.00
N CYS A 145 15.72 -17.83 31.91
CA CYS A 145 16.82 -18.11 32.81
C CYS A 145 18.05 -17.30 32.39
N GLN A 146 18.64 -16.52 33.29
CA GLN A 146 19.79 -15.67 32.98
C GLN A 146 21.03 -16.50 32.60
N THR A 147 21.21 -17.70 33.16
CA THR A 147 22.34 -18.57 32.86
C THR A 147 22.34 -19.13 31.44
N ASP A 148 21.19 -19.09 30.76
CA ASP A 148 21.05 -19.61 29.40
C ASP A 148 21.44 -18.56 28.31
N ASN A 149 21.82 -17.35 28.76
CA ASN A 149 22.16 -16.21 27.90
C ASN A 149 21.13 -15.99 26.80
N PRO A 150 19.84 -15.74 27.16
CA PRO A 150 18.75 -15.65 26.22
C PRO A 150 18.94 -14.45 25.26
N LYS A 151 18.48 -14.62 24.03
CA LYS A 151 18.65 -13.69 22.91
C LYS A 151 17.34 -13.17 22.41
N ILE A 152 17.40 -12.16 21.55
CA ILE A 152 16.22 -11.60 20.83
C ILE A 152 15.45 -12.70 20.11
N SER A 153 16.13 -13.70 19.52
CA SER A 153 15.48 -14.85 18.87
C SER A 153 14.65 -15.73 19.79
N ASP A 154 14.82 -15.64 21.10
CA ASP A 154 14.07 -16.42 22.08
C ASP A 154 12.74 -15.74 22.46
N LEU A 155 12.56 -14.46 22.13
CA LEU A 155 11.29 -13.78 22.29
C LEU A 155 10.24 -14.33 21.31
N THR A 156 9.04 -14.57 21.82
CA THR A 156 7.98 -15.25 21.08
C THR A 156 6.70 -14.43 20.97
N THR A 157 5.89 -14.80 19.98
CA THR A 157 4.52 -14.27 19.75
C THR A 157 3.58 -15.46 19.56
N SER A 158 2.27 -15.26 19.74
CA SER A 158 1.28 -16.34 19.63
C SER A 158 0.55 -16.42 18.29
N ASN A 159 0.63 -15.38 17.44
CA ASN A 159 -0.16 -15.26 16.20
C ASN A 159 0.68 -14.99 14.95
N MET A 160 1.90 -15.49 14.88
CA MET A 160 2.85 -15.17 13.81
C MET A 160 2.37 -15.63 12.41
N GLY A 161 1.72 -16.77 12.32
CA GLY A 161 1.32 -17.34 11.03
C GLY A 161 2.50 -17.52 10.07
N SER A 162 2.36 -17.02 8.84
CA SER A 162 3.42 -17.02 7.81
C SER A 162 4.28 -15.75 7.81
N ASN A 163 4.02 -14.80 8.73
CA ASN A 163 4.77 -13.54 8.79
C ASN A 163 6.17 -13.73 9.35
N THR A 164 7.07 -12.82 9.03
CA THR A 164 8.37 -12.71 9.67
C THR A 164 8.26 -11.81 10.88
N LEU A 165 8.79 -12.26 12.03
CA LEU A 165 8.82 -11.51 13.27
C LEU A 165 10.11 -10.72 13.38
N LEU A 166 9.98 -9.41 13.62
CA LEU A 166 11.08 -8.50 13.89
C LEU A 166 10.92 -7.88 15.27
N TRP A 167 12.04 -7.67 15.96
CA TRP A 167 12.07 -7.01 17.25
C TRP A 167 12.89 -5.74 17.22
N TYR A 168 12.45 -4.72 17.94
CA TYR A 168 13.04 -3.39 17.99
C TYR A 168 13.30 -2.95 19.44
N SER A 169 14.24 -2.01 19.60
CA SER A 169 14.57 -1.44 20.91
C SER A 169 13.59 -0.37 21.39
N SER A 170 12.81 0.21 20.47
CA SER A 170 11.73 1.17 20.76
C SER A 170 10.66 1.13 19.68
N VAL A 171 9.52 1.79 19.95
CA VAL A 171 8.43 1.92 18.98
C VAL A 171 8.85 2.67 17.72
N ASP A 172 9.82 3.60 17.83
CA ASP A 172 10.27 4.47 16.73
C ASP A 172 11.63 4.06 16.12
N SER A 173 12.23 2.93 16.56
CA SER A 173 13.50 2.47 15.99
C SER A 173 13.36 2.16 14.50
N ALA A 174 14.30 2.67 13.68
CA ALA A 174 14.30 2.41 12.24
C ALA A 174 14.72 0.97 11.91
N ASP A 175 15.72 0.45 12.62
CA ASP A 175 16.33 -0.84 12.33
C ASP A 175 15.90 -1.90 13.37
N PRO A 176 15.62 -3.14 12.94
CA PRO A 176 15.37 -4.24 13.84
C PRO A 176 16.65 -4.65 14.57
N LEU A 177 16.47 -5.26 15.74
CA LEU A 177 17.56 -5.83 16.52
C LEU A 177 18.10 -7.11 15.87
N ASP A 178 19.41 -7.35 15.98
CA ASP A 178 20.02 -8.62 15.60
C ASP A 178 19.46 -9.75 16.48
N PRO A 179 18.90 -10.82 15.87
CA PRO A 179 18.37 -11.98 16.62
C PRO A 179 19.35 -12.60 17.62
N ASN A 180 20.65 -12.45 17.40
CA ASN A 180 21.70 -12.96 18.30
C ASN A 180 22.07 -12.02 19.45
N THR A 181 21.51 -10.83 19.51
CA THR A 181 21.71 -9.89 20.63
C THR A 181 21.15 -10.48 21.92
N GLU A 182 21.93 -10.46 22.99
CA GLU A 182 21.51 -10.93 24.32
C GLU A 182 20.43 -10.01 24.90
N LEU A 183 19.40 -10.64 25.52
CA LEU A 183 18.35 -9.93 26.23
C LEU A 183 18.91 -9.25 27.47
N GLN A 184 18.38 -8.08 27.76
CA GLN A 184 18.71 -7.35 28.99
C GLN A 184 17.57 -7.48 30.00
N HIS A 185 17.94 -7.71 31.27
CA HIS A 185 16.97 -7.82 32.34
C HIS A 185 16.09 -6.57 32.47
N ASN A 186 14.79 -6.78 32.64
CA ASN A 186 13.79 -5.72 32.85
C ASN A 186 13.71 -4.70 31.70
N THR A 187 14.03 -5.12 30.47
CA THR A 187 14.06 -4.28 29.26
C THR A 187 12.87 -4.59 28.36
N PHE A 188 12.27 -3.53 27.78
CA PHE A 188 11.20 -3.62 26.82
C PHE A 188 11.75 -3.83 25.40
N TYR A 189 11.07 -4.69 24.65
CA TYR A 189 11.28 -4.97 23.23
C TYR A 189 9.95 -4.85 22.50
N TYR A 190 10.00 -4.45 21.22
CA TYR A 190 8.81 -4.12 20.44
C TYR A 190 8.74 -5.02 19.22
N ALA A 191 7.69 -5.82 19.15
CA ALA A 191 7.45 -6.78 18.09
C ALA A 191 6.72 -6.14 16.90
N GLU A 192 7.12 -6.48 15.70
CA GLU A 192 6.48 -6.11 14.42
C GLU A 192 6.45 -7.33 13.51
N TYR A 193 5.38 -7.48 12.74
CA TYR A 193 5.32 -8.45 11.67
C TYR A 193 5.56 -7.80 10.32
N ILE A 194 6.25 -8.53 9.44
CA ILE A 194 6.34 -8.24 8.02
C ILE A 194 5.85 -9.47 7.24
N ASP A 195 4.98 -9.27 6.27
CA ASP A 195 4.46 -10.34 5.41
C ASP A 195 5.37 -10.59 4.19
N THR A 196 4.94 -11.49 3.31
CA THR A 196 5.69 -11.86 2.09
C THR A 196 5.71 -10.77 1.04
N GLU A 197 4.74 -9.86 1.08
CA GLU A 197 4.62 -8.70 0.20
C GLU A 197 5.40 -7.48 0.70
N GLY A 198 5.99 -7.59 1.90
CA GLY A 198 6.75 -6.52 2.54
C GLY A 198 5.90 -5.54 3.34
N CYS A 199 4.62 -5.84 3.57
CA CYS A 199 3.76 -5.01 4.39
C CYS A 199 3.99 -5.29 5.87
N VAL A 200 4.07 -4.23 6.67
CA VAL A 200 4.30 -4.31 8.11
C VAL A 200 3.01 -4.16 8.89
N SER A 201 2.97 -4.73 10.10
CA SER A 201 1.83 -4.55 11.01
C SER A 201 1.63 -3.08 11.37
N ALA A 202 0.37 -2.68 11.59
CA ALA A 202 0.00 -1.28 11.79
C ALA A 202 0.65 -0.63 13.03
N SER A 203 1.02 -1.45 14.02
CA SER A 203 1.73 -0.99 15.21
C SER A 203 2.62 -2.10 15.78
N ARG A 204 3.64 -1.69 16.51
CA ARG A 204 4.49 -2.58 17.30
C ARG A 204 3.84 -2.87 18.64
N THR A 205 4.00 -4.10 19.11
CA THR A 205 3.51 -4.54 20.41
C THR A 205 4.68 -4.75 21.35
N GLU A 206 4.62 -4.16 22.54
CA GLU A 206 5.70 -4.25 23.54
C GLU A 206 5.65 -5.54 24.34
N SER A 207 6.81 -6.04 24.70
CA SER A 207 7.03 -7.14 25.63
C SER A 207 8.26 -6.85 26.47
N LYS A 208 8.20 -7.17 27.76
CA LYS A 208 9.33 -6.99 28.68
C LYS A 208 10.06 -8.32 28.88
N ALA A 209 11.36 -8.35 28.67
CA ALA A 209 12.20 -9.49 29.05
C ALA A 209 12.55 -9.42 30.54
N PHE A 210 12.26 -10.47 31.26
CA PHE A 210 12.60 -10.64 32.67
C PHE A 210 13.57 -11.82 32.83
N LEU A 211 14.81 -11.53 33.23
CA LEU A 211 15.83 -12.56 33.44
C LEU A 211 15.90 -12.90 34.95
N SER A 212 15.74 -14.18 35.29
CA SER A 212 15.81 -14.63 36.65
C SER A 212 16.77 -15.81 36.80
N ASN A 213 17.38 -15.91 37.97
CA ASN A 213 18.12 -17.09 38.38
C ASN A 213 17.31 -17.75 39.48
N PRO A 214 16.68 -18.90 39.24
CA PRO A 214 15.99 -19.61 40.30
C PRO A 214 17.03 -20.08 41.36
N ILE A 215 16.78 -19.75 42.60
CA ILE A 215 17.58 -20.19 43.71
C ILE A 215 16.88 -21.41 44.31
N LEU A 216 17.57 -22.54 44.32
CA LEU A 216 17.11 -23.72 45.03
C LEU A 216 17.53 -23.58 46.48
N THR A 217 16.59 -23.44 47.39
CA THR A 217 16.83 -23.46 48.82
C THR A 217 16.32 -24.82 49.39
N SER A 218 17.18 -25.52 50.09
CA SER A 218 16.81 -26.69 50.88
C SER A 218 16.61 -26.27 52.34
N THR A 219 15.47 -26.57 52.89
CA THR A 219 15.19 -26.30 54.32
C THR A 219 15.87 -27.32 55.25
N ASP A 220 16.29 -28.48 54.72
CA ASP A 220 16.98 -29.53 55.46
C ASP A 220 18.41 -29.74 54.94
N GLN A 221 19.39 -29.65 55.85
CA GLN A 221 20.80 -29.79 55.51
C GLN A 221 21.28 -31.24 55.50
N ALA A 222 20.48 -32.16 56.01
CA ALA A 222 20.81 -33.58 55.99
C ALA A 222 19.53 -34.44 55.93
N VAL A 223 19.51 -35.39 55.01
CA VAL A 223 18.43 -36.36 54.85
C VAL A 223 19.01 -37.78 55.16
N CYS A 224 18.36 -38.49 56.03
CA CYS A 224 18.74 -39.91 56.31
C CYS A 224 18.29 -40.78 55.13
N LEU A 225 18.97 -41.91 54.94
CA LEU A 225 18.64 -42.83 53.87
C LEU A 225 17.20 -43.37 54.05
N GLY A 226 16.31 -43.02 53.10
CA GLY A 226 14.90 -43.41 53.16
C GLY A 226 13.95 -42.25 53.47
N ASP A 227 14.45 -41.04 53.83
CA ASP A 227 13.63 -39.84 54.06
C ASP A 227 13.48 -39.04 52.78
N SER A 228 12.45 -38.20 52.75
CA SER A 228 12.21 -37.24 51.68
C SER A 228 12.39 -35.80 52.17
N THR A 229 13.00 -34.94 51.33
CA THR A 229 13.10 -33.53 51.63
C THR A 229 12.29 -32.72 50.59
N THR A 230 11.77 -31.57 51.00
CA THR A 230 11.07 -30.67 50.09
C THR A 230 12.06 -29.63 49.57
N LEU A 231 12.18 -29.57 48.26
CA LEU A 231 12.91 -28.49 47.56
C LEU A 231 11.92 -27.40 47.18
N THR A 232 12.18 -26.17 47.60
CA THR A 232 11.37 -25.02 47.22
C THR A 232 12.16 -24.16 46.26
N ILE A 233 11.56 -23.83 45.12
CA ILE A 233 12.12 -22.86 44.17
C ILE A 233 11.53 -21.50 44.51
N GLU A 234 12.37 -20.56 44.92
CA GLU A 234 12.00 -19.20 45.18
C GLU A 234 12.45 -18.31 44.02
N ASN A 235 11.64 -17.30 43.68
CA ASN A 235 11.90 -16.32 42.60
C ASN A 235 11.88 -16.91 41.16
N ILE A 236 10.72 -17.45 40.80
CA ILE A 236 10.39 -17.69 39.39
C ILE A 236 9.65 -16.46 38.83
#